data_9ad56dfaa70247ef6a9caf931321b62b
#
_entry.id   9ad56dfaa70247ef6a9caf931321b62b
#
_cell.length_a   1.000
_cell.length_b   1.000
_cell.length_c   1.000
_cell.angle_alpha   90.00
_cell.angle_beta   90.00
_cell.angle_gamma   90.00
#
_symmetry.space_group_name_H-M   'P 1'
#
loop_
_entity.id
_entity.type
_entity.pdbx_description
1 polymer ?
#
loop_
_entity_poly.entity_id
_entity_poly.type
_entity_poly.pdbx_seq_one_letter_code
_entity_poly.pdbx_strand_id
1 'polypeptide(L)'
;MKIKIKLLSDLCTASGETHNSLIDLDVVYDEYGLPYIPAKRLKGCIREAALEMQELGLVTETQFGQMFGQSGSQKSAFCLSNAYIEGYNNIVSDLNKFQGTELVSQQNVLEQYTYTR
;
A
#
# COMPACT_ATOMS: atom_id res chain seq x y z
N MET A 1 -1.65 -3.21 16.47
CA MET A 1 -1.57 -4.52 15.79
C MET A 1 -0.72 -4.37 14.54
N LYS A 2 0.15 -5.30 14.26
CA LYS A 2 1.02 -5.31 13.08
C LYS A 2 0.59 -6.46 12.16
N ILE A 3 0.35 -6.16 10.89
CA ILE A 3 -0.08 -7.15 9.90
C ILE A 3 1.03 -7.29 8.87
N LYS A 4 1.41 -8.53 8.56
CA LYS A 4 2.34 -8.87 7.48
C LYS A 4 1.55 -9.39 6.29
N ILE A 5 1.74 -8.77 5.12
CA ILE A 5 1.14 -9.18 3.87
C ILE A 5 2.19 -9.92 3.05
N LYS A 6 1.90 -11.16 2.66
CA LYS A 6 2.74 -11.92 1.75
C LYS A 6 2.10 -11.95 0.37
N LEU A 7 2.81 -11.44 -0.63
CA LEU A 7 2.37 -11.52 -2.01
C LEU A 7 2.60 -12.94 -2.55
N LEU A 8 1.60 -13.52 -3.18
CA LEU A 8 1.66 -14.83 -3.83
C LEU A 8 1.82 -14.71 -5.35
N SER A 9 1.61 -13.53 -5.88
CA SER A 9 1.77 -13.17 -7.30
C SER A 9 2.15 -11.70 -7.40
N ASP A 10 2.46 -11.24 -8.61
CA ASP A 10 2.74 -9.84 -8.87
C ASP A 10 1.54 -8.97 -8.50
N LEU A 11 1.80 -7.86 -7.83
CA LEU A 11 0.80 -6.89 -7.42
C LEU A 11 1.02 -5.56 -8.14
N CYS A 12 -0.01 -5.07 -8.78
CA CYS A 12 -0.07 -3.70 -9.28
C CYS A 12 -1.15 -2.92 -8.52
N THR A 13 -0.74 -1.93 -7.75
CA THR A 13 -1.65 -1.03 -7.04
C THR A 13 -1.79 0.25 -7.87
N ALA A 14 -2.95 0.46 -8.47
CA ALA A 14 -3.20 1.69 -9.22
C ALA A 14 -3.13 2.94 -8.32
N SER A 15 -2.45 3.98 -8.78
CA SER A 15 -2.38 5.27 -8.07
C SER A 15 -3.72 6.02 -8.08
N GLY A 16 -4.59 5.68 -9.02
CA GLY A 16 -5.85 6.40 -9.28
C GLY A 16 -5.66 7.68 -10.10
N GLU A 17 -4.44 8.00 -10.46
CA GLU A 17 -4.13 9.08 -11.40
C GLU A 17 -4.03 8.50 -12.81
N THR A 18 -4.90 8.95 -13.69
CA THR A 18 -4.81 8.65 -15.13
C THR A 18 -3.79 9.58 -15.75
N HIS A 19 -2.56 9.14 -15.86
CA HIS A 19 -1.65 9.75 -16.80
C HIS A 19 -2.03 9.28 -18.22
N ASN A 20 -1.93 10.16 -19.21
CA ASN A 20 -2.19 9.89 -20.63
C ASN A 20 -1.22 8.86 -21.25
N SER A 21 -0.89 7.82 -20.53
CA SER A 21 -0.06 6.70 -20.98
C SER A 21 -0.93 5.49 -21.27
N LEU A 22 -0.50 4.65 -22.19
CA LEU A 22 -1.13 3.37 -22.55
C LEU A 22 -1.20 2.36 -21.38
N ILE A 23 -0.70 2.73 -20.20
CA ILE A 23 -0.69 1.92 -18.97
C ILE A 23 -1.66 2.55 -17.98
N ASP A 24 -2.86 1.99 -17.87
CA ASP A 24 -3.92 2.47 -16.96
C ASP A 24 -3.62 2.19 -15.48
N LEU A 25 -2.61 1.39 -15.17
CA LEU A 25 -2.27 0.96 -13.83
C LEU A 25 -0.78 1.21 -13.56
N ASP A 26 -0.49 2.06 -12.61
CA ASP A 26 0.89 2.35 -12.20
C ASP A 26 1.12 1.95 -10.74
N VAL A 27 2.33 1.49 -10.44
CA VAL A 27 2.76 1.18 -9.07
C VAL A 27 3.02 2.48 -8.34
N VAL A 28 2.56 2.58 -7.09
CA VAL A 28 2.79 3.76 -6.26
C VAL A 28 4.14 3.65 -5.57
N TYR A 29 4.95 4.70 -5.71
CA TYR A 29 6.28 4.83 -5.10
C TYR A 29 6.30 5.96 -4.08
N ASP A 30 7.13 5.81 -3.06
CA ASP A 30 7.38 6.87 -2.08
C ASP A 30 8.46 7.86 -2.57
N GLU A 31 8.85 8.79 -1.69
CA GLU A 31 9.89 9.79 -1.96
C GLU A 31 11.28 9.19 -2.23
N TYR A 32 11.53 7.95 -1.80
CA TYR A 32 12.76 7.20 -2.06
C TYR A 32 12.67 6.32 -3.30
N GLY A 33 11.53 6.31 -4.00
CA GLY A 33 11.27 5.44 -5.14
C GLY A 33 10.99 3.98 -4.76
N LEU A 34 10.68 3.70 -3.49
CA LEU A 34 10.31 2.37 -3.01
C LEU A 34 8.81 2.14 -3.20
N PRO A 35 8.39 0.98 -3.74
CA PRO A 35 6.99 0.69 -3.92
C PRO A 35 6.31 0.44 -2.56
N TYR A 36 5.07 0.89 -2.43
CA TYR A 36 4.24 0.63 -1.27
C TYR A 36 2.79 0.40 -1.66
N ILE A 37 2.00 -0.17 -0.74
CA ILE A 37 0.57 -0.32 -0.93
C ILE A 37 -0.14 0.78 -0.11
N PRO A 38 -0.87 1.70 -0.77
CA PRO A 38 -1.58 2.75 -0.06
C PRO A 38 -2.65 2.21 0.89
N ALA A 39 -2.73 2.76 2.09
CA ALA A 39 -3.74 2.41 3.09
C ALA A 39 -5.18 2.51 2.54
N LYS A 40 -5.43 3.51 1.71
CA LYS A 40 -6.74 3.72 1.07
C LYS A 40 -7.13 2.54 0.18
N ARG A 41 -6.17 1.97 -0.57
CA ARG A 41 -6.39 0.78 -1.42
C ARG A 41 -6.64 -0.46 -0.58
N LEU A 42 -5.80 -0.70 0.44
CA LEU A 42 -5.99 -1.82 1.37
C LEU A 42 -7.35 -1.74 2.05
N LYS A 43 -7.73 -0.57 2.54
CA LYS A 43 -9.03 -0.36 3.17
C LYS A 43 -10.18 -0.62 2.19
N GLY A 44 -10.05 -0.21 0.93
CA GLY A 44 -11.03 -0.48 -0.12
C GLY A 44 -11.24 -1.97 -0.37
N CYS A 45 -10.16 -2.73 -0.55
CA CYS A 45 -10.23 -4.19 -0.76
C CYS A 45 -10.83 -4.92 0.44
N ILE A 46 -10.45 -4.55 1.67
CA ILE A 46 -10.99 -5.14 2.89
C ILE A 46 -12.48 -4.81 3.03
N ARG A 47 -12.88 -3.58 2.67
CA ARG A 47 -14.29 -3.17 2.68
C ARG A 47 -15.12 -3.97 1.69
N GLU A 48 -14.63 -4.21 0.47
CA GLU A 48 -15.31 -5.04 -0.53
C GLU A 48 -15.48 -6.48 -0.02
N ALA A 49 -14.42 -7.09 0.50
CA ALA A 49 -14.50 -8.43 1.08
C ALA A 49 -15.50 -8.49 2.26
N ALA A 50 -15.54 -7.46 3.10
CA ALA A 50 -16.49 -7.39 4.20
C ALA A 50 -17.95 -7.23 3.73
N LEU A 51 -18.18 -6.54 2.61
CA LEU A 51 -19.51 -6.46 1.98
C LEU A 51 -19.96 -7.83 1.48
N GLU A 52 -19.09 -8.58 0.81
CA GLU A 52 -19.39 -9.95 0.38
C GLU A 52 -19.73 -10.85 1.60
N MET A 53 -18.97 -10.71 2.69
CA MET A 53 -19.25 -11.44 3.94
C MET A 53 -20.60 -11.04 4.55
N GLN A 54 -20.98 -9.77 4.44
CA GLN A 54 -22.29 -9.28 4.90
C GLN A 54 -23.42 -9.89 4.06
N GLU A 55 -23.27 -9.94 2.74
CA GLU A 55 -24.24 -10.58 1.84
C GLU A 55 -24.41 -12.07 2.13
N LEU A 56 -23.33 -12.74 2.53
CA LEU A 56 -23.34 -14.15 2.98
C LEU A 56 -23.89 -14.33 4.42
N GLY A 57 -24.22 -13.25 5.11
CA GLY A 57 -24.74 -13.30 6.48
C GLY A 57 -23.68 -13.55 7.57
N LEU A 58 -22.39 -13.48 7.22
CA LEU A 58 -21.26 -13.70 8.16
C LEU A 58 -20.95 -12.45 8.99
N VAL A 59 -21.29 -11.28 8.49
CA VAL A 59 -21.10 -9.97 9.14
C VAL A 59 -22.43 -9.24 9.14
N THR A 60 -22.82 -8.67 10.27
CA THR A 60 -24.05 -7.87 10.38
C THR A 60 -23.81 -6.44 9.85
N GLU A 61 -24.89 -5.78 9.40
CA GLU A 61 -24.83 -4.39 8.96
C GLU A 61 -24.28 -3.46 10.06
N THR A 62 -24.64 -3.72 11.30
CA THR A 62 -24.13 -2.95 12.46
C THR A 62 -22.64 -3.12 12.64
N GLN A 63 -22.11 -4.34 12.55
CA GLN A 63 -20.68 -4.63 12.62
C GLN A 63 -19.91 -3.97 11.48
N PHE A 64 -20.45 -4.06 10.26
CA PHE A 64 -19.87 -3.41 9.09
C PHE A 64 -19.79 -1.88 9.28
N GLY A 65 -20.89 -1.26 9.72
CA GLY A 65 -20.95 0.18 9.99
C GLY A 65 -19.97 0.63 11.08
N GLN A 66 -19.79 -0.16 12.13
CA GLN A 66 -18.80 0.11 13.19
C GLN A 66 -17.36 0.06 12.66
N MET A 67 -17.06 -0.91 11.80
CA MET A 67 -15.71 -1.07 11.24
C MET A 67 -15.36 0.04 10.24
N PHE A 68 -16.23 0.30 9.28
CA PHE A 68 -15.93 1.17 8.13
C PHE A 68 -16.54 2.56 8.22
N GLY A 69 -17.41 2.79 9.18
CA GLY A 69 -18.16 4.03 9.32
C GLY A 69 -19.37 4.10 8.38
N GLN A 70 -20.29 4.98 8.69
CA GLN A 70 -21.43 5.32 7.83
C GLN A 70 -21.25 6.74 7.28
N SER A 71 -21.75 6.93 6.06
CA SER A 71 -21.72 8.23 5.38
C SER A 71 -22.39 9.30 6.23
N GLY A 72 -21.61 10.29 6.68
CA GLY A 72 -22.09 11.51 7.31
C GLY A 72 -22.05 11.60 8.83
N SER A 73 -21.94 10.53 9.60
CA SER A 73 -22.01 10.63 11.07
C SER A 73 -21.08 9.73 11.88
N GLN A 74 -20.66 8.62 11.37
CA GLN A 74 -19.89 7.66 12.15
C GLN A 74 -18.48 7.51 11.60
N LYS A 75 -17.47 7.84 12.45
CA LYS A 75 -16.06 7.60 12.12
C LYS A 75 -15.79 6.10 12.07
N SER A 76 -15.02 5.68 11.09
CA SER A 76 -14.51 4.31 10.98
C SER A 76 -13.62 3.98 12.18
N ALA A 77 -13.89 2.88 12.87
CA ALA A 77 -12.99 2.34 13.90
C ALA A 77 -11.75 1.68 13.30
N PHE A 78 -11.79 1.35 12.01
CA PHE A 78 -10.73 0.65 11.30
C PHE A 78 -9.79 1.63 10.61
N CYS A 79 -8.59 1.78 11.16
CA CYS A 79 -7.51 2.58 10.61
C CYS A 79 -6.36 1.68 10.14
N LEU A 80 -5.89 1.93 8.92
CA LEU A 80 -4.71 1.28 8.35
C LEU A 80 -3.65 2.32 8.03
N SER A 81 -2.38 1.93 8.18
CA SER A 81 -1.25 2.63 7.59
C SER A 81 -0.96 2.09 6.19
N ASN A 82 -0.15 2.80 5.43
CA ASN A 82 0.44 2.27 4.21
C ASN A 82 1.26 1.01 4.54
N ALA A 83 1.26 0.04 3.62
CA ALA A 83 2.09 -1.16 3.75
C ALA A 83 3.38 -0.99 2.96
N TYR A 84 4.50 -1.06 3.66
CA TYR A 84 5.83 -0.92 3.11
C TYR A 84 6.54 -2.27 3.05
N ILE A 85 7.59 -2.34 2.25
CA ILE A 85 8.46 -3.51 2.13
C ILE A 85 9.04 -3.86 3.52
N GLU A 86 9.17 -5.15 3.80
CA GLU A 86 9.84 -5.62 5.02
C GLU A 86 11.29 -5.08 5.06
N GLY A 87 11.70 -4.55 6.20
CA GLY A 87 13.01 -3.90 6.34
C GLY A 87 13.11 -2.48 5.77
N TYR A 88 11.98 -1.84 5.47
CA TYR A 88 11.91 -0.50 4.88
C TYR A 88 12.86 0.51 5.55
N ASN A 89 12.88 0.57 6.88
CA ASN A 89 13.75 1.53 7.59
C ASN A 89 15.24 1.29 7.33
N ASN A 90 15.66 0.02 7.21
CA ASN A 90 17.04 -0.33 6.89
C ASN A 90 17.39 0.07 5.45
N ILE A 91 16.48 -0.16 4.51
CA ILE A 91 16.64 0.23 3.10
C ILE A 91 16.77 1.75 3.00
N VAL A 92 15.91 2.51 3.66
CA VAL A 92 15.96 3.98 3.67
C VAL A 92 17.26 4.48 4.31
N SER A 93 17.70 3.87 5.42
CA SER A 93 18.98 4.21 6.05
C SER A 93 20.16 3.98 5.10
N ASP A 94 20.18 2.89 4.37
CA ASP A 94 21.21 2.59 3.38
C ASP A 94 21.17 3.58 2.21
N LEU A 95 19.99 3.91 1.69
CA LEU A 95 19.84 4.93 0.64
C LEU A 95 20.36 6.30 1.09
N ASN A 96 20.09 6.71 2.32
CA ASN A 96 20.60 7.97 2.87
C ASN A 96 22.11 7.99 3.01
N LYS A 97 22.75 6.86 3.31
CA LYS A 97 24.21 6.75 3.32
C LYS A 97 24.83 6.95 1.93
N PHE A 98 24.17 6.44 0.89
CA PHE A 98 24.61 6.59 -0.51
C PHE A 98 24.39 7.98 -1.08
N GLN A 99 23.44 8.75 -0.57
CA GLN A 99 23.22 10.14 -0.99
C GLN A 99 24.43 11.06 -0.74
N GLY A 100 25.29 10.73 0.23
CA GLY A 100 26.50 11.47 0.53
C GLY A 100 27.74 11.09 -0.30
N THR A 101 27.65 10.09 -1.18
CA THR A 101 28.76 9.62 -2.02
C THR A 101 28.55 10.04 -3.47
N GLU A 102 29.51 10.80 -4.02
CA GLU A 102 29.47 11.30 -5.42
C GLU A 102 29.55 10.18 -6.48
N LEU A 103 29.78 8.94 -6.09
CA LEU A 103 30.11 7.83 -6.99
C LEU A 103 28.92 6.94 -7.39
N VAL A 104 27.75 7.06 -6.72
CA VAL A 104 26.58 6.20 -7.02
C VAL A 104 25.37 7.09 -7.19
N SER A 105 24.78 7.09 -8.40
CA SER A 105 23.52 7.77 -8.63
C SER A 105 22.41 7.07 -7.82
N GLN A 106 21.52 7.85 -7.24
CA GLN A 106 20.34 7.34 -6.53
C GLN A 106 19.56 6.29 -7.35
N GLN A 107 19.50 6.49 -8.65
CA GLN A 107 18.84 5.60 -9.59
C GLN A 107 19.45 4.20 -9.61
N ASN A 108 20.78 4.08 -9.60
CA ASN A 108 21.45 2.77 -9.58
C ASN A 108 21.19 2.00 -8.29
N VAL A 109 21.12 2.70 -7.16
CA VAL A 109 20.82 2.09 -5.86
C VAL A 109 19.37 1.61 -5.82
N LEU A 110 18.43 2.42 -6.31
CA LEU A 110 17.01 2.06 -6.40
C LEU A 110 16.80 0.86 -7.32
N GLU A 111 17.46 0.81 -8.48
CA GLU A 111 17.42 -0.35 -9.38
C GLU A 111 17.90 -1.62 -8.69
N GLN A 112 18.96 -1.56 -7.92
CA GLN A 112 19.49 -2.71 -7.16
C GLN A 112 18.46 -3.26 -6.17
N TYR A 113 17.73 -2.41 -5.44
CA TYR A 113 16.69 -2.84 -4.49
C TYR A 113 15.40 -3.29 -5.18
N THR A 114 15.06 -2.74 -6.32
CA THR A 114 13.83 -3.13 -7.07
C THR A 114 13.99 -4.46 -7.81
N TYR A 115 15.19 -4.86 -8.16
CA TYR A 115 15.46 -6.18 -8.79
C TYR A 115 15.61 -7.33 -7.80
N THR A 116 15.87 -7.08 -6.55
CA THR A 116 15.91 -8.08 -5.47
C THR A 116 14.49 -8.41 -5.00
N ARG A 117 13.83 -9.25 -5.71
CA ARG A 117 12.50 -9.77 -5.35
C ARG A 117 12.59 -11.02 -4.53
#